data_c1a19c0ef2bbeec37d734b2d2d8e4e03
#
_entry.id   c1a19c0ef2bbeec37d734b2d2d8e4e03
#
_cell.length_a   1.000
_cell.length_b   1.000
_cell.length_c   1.000
_cell.angle_alpha   90.00
_cell.angle_beta   90.00
_cell.angle_gamma   90.00
#
_symmetry.space_group_name_H-M   'P 1'
#
loop_
_entity.id
_entity.type
_entity.pdbx_description
1 polymer ?
#
loop_
_entity_poly.entity_id
_entity_poly.type
_entity_poly.pdbx_seq_one_letter_code
_entity_poly.pdbx_strand_id
1 'polypeptide(L)'
;MAISANTLFHFTSKYDTLISILKSKFFLRLCLERGLWHPGNRKWAVPIVCFCDIPLSNMAEHTQKYGNYAIGIKKTWAIKQGVTPVLYVHDNSSFIGHGLDALNWSLELGEKDSEHLNERLAQVMSMFFMMKPYEGYQERDGKRKKVRFYDEREWRYLPPIGGDHLNFLTEEKFNDKTQRDSLNTYNEQYGVDFNPDVINYIIVEKEDEIVPLIHELYSIKGNFSHNSVELLSSRIISMDRIREDF
;
A
#
# COMPACT_ATOMS: atom_id res chain seq x y z
N MET A 1 2.99 -22.86 13.79
CA MET A 1 1.98 -21.81 13.75
C MET A 1 2.10 -21.07 12.43
N ALA A 2 0.99 -20.85 11.69
CA ALA A 2 1.07 -20.10 10.43
C ALA A 2 1.37 -18.63 10.73
N ILE A 3 2.39 -18.07 10.08
CA ILE A 3 2.79 -16.66 10.25
C ILE A 3 1.90 -15.73 9.38
N SER A 4 1.18 -16.30 8.41
CA SER A 4 0.33 -15.58 7.46
C SER A 4 -1.14 -15.71 7.87
N ALA A 5 -1.87 -14.61 7.87
CA ALA A 5 -3.30 -14.57 8.16
C ALA A 5 -4.13 -14.71 6.87
N ASN A 6 -5.44 -14.99 7.00
CA ASN A 6 -6.39 -14.93 5.89
C ASN A 6 -6.90 -13.51 5.60
N THR A 7 -6.31 -12.53 6.26
CA THR A 7 -6.67 -11.10 6.19
C THR A 7 -5.43 -10.29 5.85
N LEU A 8 -5.59 -9.33 4.96
CA LEU A 8 -4.61 -8.28 4.70
C LEU A 8 -5.09 -6.98 5.33
N PHE A 9 -4.20 -6.25 5.98
CA PHE A 9 -4.53 -5.02 6.69
C PHE A 9 -3.95 -3.80 5.99
N HIS A 10 -4.80 -2.82 5.72
CA HIS A 10 -4.40 -1.48 5.28
C HIS A 10 -4.45 -0.54 6.48
N PHE A 11 -3.30 -0.01 6.88
CA PHE A 11 -3.17 0.89 8.03
C PHE A 11 -3.25 2.35 7.63
N THR A 12 -3.78 3.16 8.54
CA THR A 12 -3.77 4.62 8.44
C THR A 12 -3.59 5.27 9.81
N SER A 13 -3.06 6.49 9.81
CA SER A 13 -2.77 7.23 11.05
C SER A 13 -3.93 8.10 11.54
N LYS A 14 -5.01 8.24 10.75
CA LYS A 14 -6.11 9.16 11.06
C LYS A 14 -7.46 8.48 10.91
N TYR A 15 -8.35 8.75 11.88
CA TYR A 15 -9.74 8.32 11.84
C TYR A 15 -10.47 8.80 10.58
N ASP A 16 -10.30 10.07 10.21
CA ASP A 16 -10.94 10.63 9.01
C ASP A 16 -10.52 9.90 7.72
N THR A 17 -9.27 9.43 7.66
CA THR A 17 -8.80 8.63 6.52
C THR A 17 -9.47 7.26 6.49
N LEU A 18 -9.63 6.61 7.65
CA LEU A 18 -10.39 5.36 7.77
C LEU A 18 -11.82 5.56 7.24
N ILE A 19 -12.51 6.60 7.69
CA ILE A 19 -13.88 6.93 7.25
C ILE A 19 -13.92 7.23 5.75
N SER A 20 -12.95 7.99 5.23
CA SER A 20 -12.87 8.29 3.79
C SER A 20 -12.74 7.04 2.94
N ILE A 21 -11.93 6.07 3.36
CA ILE A 21 -11.78 4.79 2.66
C ILE A 21 -13.09 4.00 2.72
N LEU A 22 -13.74 3.92 3.88
CA LEU A 22 -15.03 3.21 4.05
C LEU A 22 -16.16 3.83 3.22
N LYS A 23 -16.14 5.15 3.02
CA LYS A 23 -17.11 5.90 2.19
C LYS A 23 -16.88 5.73 0.68
N SER A 24 -15.69 5.32 0.27
CA SER A 24 -15.30 5.31 -1.14
C SER A 24 -14.55 4.02 -1.53
N LYS A 25 -13.23 4.03 -1.50
CA LYS A 25 -12.36 2.95 -1.96
C LYS A 25 -10.95 3.10 -1.38
N PHE A 26 -10.10 2.10 -1.58
CA PHE A 26 -8.66 2.27 -1.33
C PHE A 26 -8.06 3.12 -2.46
N PHE A 27 -7.75 4.37 -2.17
CA PHE A 27 -7.11 5.27 -3.12
C PHE A 27 -5.63 4.97 -3.25
N LEU A 28 -5.13 5.01 -4.48
CA LEU A 28 -3.70 5.06 -4.72
C LEU A 28 -3.12 6.32 -4.11
N ARG A 29 -1.96 6.17 -3.48
CA ARG A 29 -1.17 7.30 -2.98
C ARG A 29 0.27 7.15 -3.44
N LEU A 30 0.87 8.27 -3.79
CA LEU A 30 2.29 8.32 -4.11
C LEU A 30 3.11 8.04 -2.86
N CYS A 31 3.75 6.89 -2.81
CA CYS A 31 4.67 6.48 -1.75
C CYS A 31 6.12 6.64 -2.23
N LEU A 32 6.92 7.38 -1.48
CA LEU A 32 8.33 7.58 -1.82
C LEU A 32 9.15 6.36 -1.41
N GLU A 33 9.55 5.58 -2.41
CA GLU A 33 10.28 4.32 -2.25
C GLU A 33 11.71 4.44 -2.78
N ARG A 34 12.63 3.72 -2.16
CA ARG A 34 14.00 3.59 -2.67
C ARG A 34 14.00 2.74 -3.94
N GLY A 35 14.49 3.31 -5.03
CA GLY A 35 14.69 2.59 -6.29
C GLY A 35 15.90 1.67 -6.23
N LEU A 36 15.68 0.38 -6.03
CA LEU A 36 16.75 -0.64 -5.98
C LEU A 36 17.53 -0.75 -7.28
N TRP A 37 16.93 -0.35 -8.41
CA TRP A 37 17.51 -0.38 -9.75
C TRP A 37 18.37 0.84 -10.09
N HIS A 38 18.52 1.81 -9.18
CA HIS A 38 19.26 3.02 -9.46
C HIS A 38 20.50 3.13 -8.56
N PRO A 39 21.70 3.25 -9.11
CA PRO A 39 22.89 3.54 -8.33
C PRO A 39 22.71 4.89 -7.61
N GLY A 40 23.11 4.97 -6.34
CA GLY A 40 23.03 6.20 -5.54
C GLY A 40 21.75 6.39 -4.73
N ASN A 41 20.99 5.35 -4.47
CA ASN A 41 19.84 5.39 -3.54
C ASN A 41 18.73 6.40 -3.93
N ARG A 42 18.54 6.70 -5.18
CA ARG A 42 17.46 7.59 -5.63
C ARG A 42 16.11 7.01 -5.23
N LYS A 43 15.20 7.90 -4.85
CA LYS A 43 13.84 7.54 -4.49
C LYS A 43 12.88 7.92 -5.60
N TRP A 44 11.80 7.15 -5.67
CA TRP A 44 10.71 7.34 -6.62
C TRP A 44 9.39 7.29 -5.88
N ALA A 45 8.51 8.21 -6.20
CA ALA A 45 7.16 8.21 -5.66
C ALA A 45 6.27 7.38 -6.58
N VAL A 46 5.82 6.24 -6.05
CA VAL A 46 5.06 5.21 -6.78
C VAL A 46 3.62 5.21 -6.31
N PRO A 47 2.61 5.21 -7.22
CA PRO A 47 1.21 5.12 -6.83
C PRO A 47 0.86 3.69 -6.45
N ILE A 48 0.67 3.45 -5.17
CA ILE A 48 0.37 2.12 -4.62
C ILE A 48 -0.71 2.17 -3.55
N VAL A 49 -1.37 1.03 -3.35
CA VAL A 49 -2.09 0.73 -2.11
C VAL A 49 -1.34 -0.39 -1.41
N CYS A 50 -0.88 -0.14 -0.19
CA CYS A 50 -0.12 -1.10 0.61
C CYS A 50 -1.02 -1.81 1.61
N PHE A 51 -0.78 -3.11 1.76
CA PHE A 51 -1.39 -3.94 2.78
C PHE A 51 -0.29 -4.72 3.50
N CYS A 52 -0.59 -5.22 4.70
CA CYS A 52 0.31 -6.05 5.49
C CYS A 52 -0.32 -7.41 5.79
N ASP A 53 0.44 -8.48 5.63
CA ASP A 53 0.05 -9.86 5.95
C ASP A 53 0.58 -10.24 7.34
N ILE A 54 0.00 -9.64 8.38
CA ILE A 54 0.39 -9.86 9.77
C ILE A 54 -0.81 -10.33 10.60
N PRO A 55 -0.63 -11.27 11.53
CA PRO A 55 -1.68 -11.64 12.48
C PRO A 55 -1.94 -10.52 13.49
N LEU A 56 -3.13 -10.52 14.10
CA LEU A 56 -3.52 -9.53 15.11
C LEU A 56 -2.49 -9.42 16.25
N SER A 57 -1.93 -10.55 16.68
CA SER A 57 -0.90 -10.62 17.73
C SER A 57 0.39 -9.87 17.43
N ASN A 58 0.64 -9.52 16.18
CA ASN A 58 1.86 -8.80 15.79
C ASN A 58 1.58 -7.34 15.40
N MET A 59 0.34 -6.88 15.55
CA MET A 59 -0.04 -5.53 15.11
C MET A 59 0.53 -4.43 15.98
N ALA A 60 0.71 -4.66 17.28
CA ALA A 60 1.17 -3.64 18.22
C ALA A 60 2.50 -2.99 17.80
N GLU A 61 3.46 -3.78 17.29
CA GLU A 61 4.72 -3.25 16.76
C GLU A 61 4.54 -2.50 15.43
N HIS A 62 3.60 -2.97 14.60
CA HIS A 62 3.37 -2.40 13.28
C HIS A 62 2.70 -1.03 13.34
N THR A 63 1.78 -0.83 14.29
CA THR A 63 1.04 0.43 14.47
C THR A 63 1.94 1.61 14.81
N GLN A 64 3.05 1.37 15.48
CA GLN A 64 4.04 2.42 15.75
C GLN A 64 4.57 3.08 14.46
N LYS A 65 4.52 2.35 13.35
CA LYS A 65 5.02 2.82 12.05
C LYS A 65 3.93 3.42 11.17
N TYR A 66 2.74 2.83 11.16
CA TYR A 66 1.73 3.11 10.14
C TYR A 66 0.42 3.70 10.67
N GLY A 67 0.28 3.80 11.99
CA GLY A 67 -0.90 4.33 12.66
C GLY A 67 -1.79 3.26 13.26
N ASN A 68 -2.77 3.69 14.07
CA ASN A 68 -3.57 2.83 14.92
C ASN A 68 -4.94 2.45 14.32
N TYR A 69 -5.23 2.88 13.10
CA TYR A 69 -6.45 2.54 12.38
C TYR A 69 -6.14 1.58 11.25
N ALA A 70 -7.03 0.59 11.00
CA ALA A 70 -6.84 -0.29 9.87
C ALA A 70 -8.16 -0.87 9.34
N ILE A 71 -8.15 -1.24 8.06
CA ILE A 71 -9.19 -2.07 7.44
C ILE A 71 -8.56 -3.40 7.07
N GLY A 72 -9.07 -4.48 7.64
CA GLY A 72 -8.69 -5.84 7.34
C GLY A 72 -9.62 -6.44 6.29
N ILE A 73 -9.08 -6.85 5.15
CA ILE A 73 -9.83 -7.40 4.02
C ILE A 73 -9.51 -8.87 3.79
N LYS A 74 -10.44 -9.62 3.22
CA LYS A 74 -10.23 -11.01 2.82
C LYS A 74 -9.08 -11.11 1.82
N LYS A 75 -8.03 -11.87 2.17
CA LYS A 75 -6.87 -12.08 1.29
C LYS A 75 -7.26 -12.67 -0.06
N THR A 76 -8.21 -13.61 -0.08
CA THR A 76 -8.70 -14.22 -1.32
C THR A 76 -9.36 -13.22 -2.27
N TRP A 77 -10.01 -12.19 -1.73
CA TRP A 77 -10.54 -11.11 -2.55
C TRP A 77 -9.42 -10.19 -3.04
N ALA A 78 -8.50 -9.80 -2.17
CA ALA A 78 -7.36 -8.95 -2.53
C ALA A 78 -6.54 -9.54 -3.69
N ILE A 79 -6.28 -10.86 -3.65
CA ILE A 79 -5.60 -11.57 -4.75
C ILE A 79 -6.38 -11.44 -6.07
N LYS A 80 -7.70 -11.54 -6.04
CA LYS A 80 -8.54 -11.36 -7.25
C LYS A 80 -8.50 -9.92 -7.80
N GLN A 81 -8.19 -8.94 -6.95
CA GLN A 81 -7.98 -7.55 -7.37
C GLN A 81 -6.55 -7.27 -7.86
N GLY A 82 -5.67 -8.27 -7.91
CA GLY A 82 -4.28 -8.10 -8.32
C GLY A 82 -3.33 -7.65 -7.20
N VAL A 83 -3.79 -7.65 -5.94
CA VAL A 83 -2.90 -7.42 -4.79
C VAL A 83 -1.97 -8.62 -4.65
N THR A 84 -0.66 -8.37 -4.61
CA THR A 84 0.37 -9.41 -4.55
C THR A 84 1.47 -9.05 -3.55
N PRO A 85 2.17 -10.05 -2.95
CA PRO A 85 3.30 -9.78 -2.08
C PRO A 85 4.44 -9.12 -2.84
N VAL A 86 5.15 -8.20 -2.17
CA VAL A 86 6.35 -7.59 -2.75
C VAL A 86 7.51 -8.59 -2.76
N LEU A 87 8.40 -8.42 -3.73
CA LEU A 87 9.67 -9.15 -3.78
C LEU A 87 10.70 -8.42 -2.90
N TYR A 88 11.05 -9.02 -1.76
CA TYR A 88 12.13 -8.49 -0.93
C TYR A 88 13.49 -8.89 -1.48
N VAL A 89 14.34 -7.89 -1.72
CA VAL A 89 15.66 -8.10 -2.32
C VAL A 89 16.74 -7.51 -1.42
N HIS A 90 17.80 -8.27 -1.16
CA HIS A 90 18.97 -7.80 -0.44
C HIS A 90 19.91 -7.03 -1.39
N ASP A 91 20.52 -5.94 -0.91
CA ASP A 91 21.38 -5.05 -1.72
C ASP A 91 22.54 -5.77 -2.44
N ASN A 92 23.02 -6.90 -1.90
CA ASN A 92 24.08 -7.70 -2.50
C ASN A 92 23.59 -8.76 -3.50
N SER A 93 22.30 -8.76 -3.85
CA SER A 93 21.75 -9.72 -4.79
C SER A 93 22.10 -9.35 -6.23
N SER A 94 22.60 -10.31 -6.99
CA SER A 94 22.81 -10.17 -8.46
C SER A 94 21.51 -9.90 -9.22
N PHE A 95 20.36 -10.20 -8.61
CA PHE A 95 19.04 -9.96 -9.18
C PHE A 95 18.81 -8.47 -9.53
N ILE A 96 19.39 -7.55 -8.73
CA ILE A 96 19.33 -6.10 -9.01
C ILE A 96 20.10 -5.77 -10.29
N GLY A 97 21.30 -6.33 -10.45
CA GLY A 97 22.10 -6.16 -11.67
C GLY A 97 21.37 -6.66 -12.92
N HIS A 98 20.79 -7.86 -12.86
CA HIS A 98 20.02 -8.41 -13.97
C HIS A 98 18.80 -7.55 -14.33
N GLY A 99 18.15 -6.93 -13.32
CA GLY A 99 17.06 -5.99 -13.56
C GLY A 99 17.52 -4.72 -14.26
N LEU A 100 18.69 -4.18 -13.89
CA LEU A 100 19.32 -3.03 -14.57
C LEU A 100 19.70 -3.36 -16.01
N ASP A 101 20.25 -4.53 -16.26
CA ASP A 101 20.57 -4.98 -17.61
C ASP A 101 19.30 -5.07 -18.48
N ALA A 102 18.21 -5.63 -17.93
CA ALA A 102 16.93 -5.69 -18.60
C ALA A 102 16.35 -4.29 -18.90
N LEU A 103 16.49 -3.34 -17.97
CA LEU A 103 16.07 -1.95 -18.19
C LEU A 103 16.87 -1.28 -19.30
N ASN A 104 18.21 -1.39 -19.26
CA ASN A 104 19.09 -0.82 -20.28
C ASN A 104 18.78 -1.41 -21.66
N TRP A 105 18.63 -2.72 -21.75
CA TRP A 105 18.24 -3.40 -22.99
C TRP A 105 16.88 -2.91 -23.50
N SER A 106 15.90 -2.70 -22.62
CA SER A 106 14.59 -2.16 -22.99
C SER A 106 14.70 -0.73 -23.56
N LEU A 107 15.58 0.09 -22.99
CA LEU A 107 15.83 1.46 -23.48
C LEU A 107 16.50 1.43 -24.86
N GLU A 108 17.53 0.58 -25.06
CA GLU A 108 18.21 0.43 -26.36
C GLU A 108 17.26 -0.05 -27.46
N LEU A 109 16.33 -0.98 -27.15
CA LEU A 109 15.30 -1.40 -28.10
C LEU A 109 14.32 -0.27 -28.40
N GLY A 110 14.00 0.56 -27.42
CA GLY A 110 13.07 1.68 -27.57
C GLY A 110 13.63 2.80 -28.43
N GLU A 111 14.96 3.01 -28.48
CA GLU A 111 15.59 3.93 -29.43
C GLU A 111 15.33 3.53 -30.90
N LYS A 112 15.12 2.22 -31.14
CA LYS A 112 14.82 1.68 -32.48
C LYS A 112 13.32 1.61 -32.79
N ASP A 113 12.47 1.62 -31.77
CA ASP A 113 11.02 1.49 -31.86
C ASP A 113 10.38 2.42 -30.80
N SER A 114 10.34 3.70 -31.14
CA SER A 114 9.86 4.75 -30.24
C SER A 114 8.35 4.66 -29.95
N GLU A 115 7.57 4.00 -30.80
CA GLU A 115 6.13 3.87 -30.66
C GLU A 115 5.74 3.04 -29.43
N HIS A 116 6.56 2.03 -29.09
CA HIS A 116 6.29 1.15 -27.95
C HIS A 116 7.23 1.35 -26.75
N LEU A 117 8.11 2.37 -26.82
CA LEU A 117 9.10 2.62 -25.75
C LEU A 117 8.44 2.82 -24.40
N ASN A 118 7.41 3.67 -24.32
CA ASN A 118 6.72 3.97 -23.07
C ASN A 118 6.06 2.74 -22.46
N GLU A 119 5.46 1.88 -23.29
CA GLU A 119 4.82 0.65 -22.84
C GLU A 119 5.86 -0.35 -22.27
N ARG A 120 6.96 -0.56 -22.97
CA ARG A 120 8.06 -1.45 -22.52
C ARG A 120 8.70 -0.95 -21.23
N LEU A 121 8.96 0.35 -21.17
CA LEU A 121 9.50 0.98 -19.97
C LEU A 121 8.52 0.80 -18.79
N ALA A 122 7.24 1.01 -18.99
CA ALA A 122 6.20 0.82 -18.00
C ALA A 122 6.16 -0.62 -17.48
N GLN A 123 6.27 -1.62 -18.37
CA GLN A 123 6.31 -3.04 -17.99
C GLN A 123 7.52 -3.36 -17.10
N VAL A 124 8.71 -2.90 -17.47
CA VAL A 124 9.92 -3.11 -16.66
C VAL A 124 9.83 -2.36 -15.34
N MET A 125 9.38 -1.11 -15.35
CA MET A 125 9.22 -0.31 -14.13
C MET A 125 8.20 -0.91 -13.17
N SER A 126 7.12 -1.53 -13.67
CA SER A 126 6.14 -2.21 -12.81
C SER A 126 6.76 -3.34 -11.99
N MET A 127 7.71 -4.08 -12.57
CA MET A 127 8.45 -5.13 -11.85
C MET A 127 9.30 -4.52 -10.72
N PHE A 128 9.98 -3.41 -10.99
CA PHE A 128 10.78 -2.72 -9.98
C PHE A 128 9.93 -2.15 -8.84
N PHE A 129 8.75 -1.62 -9.15
CA PHE A 129 7.83 -1.10 -8.13
C PHE A 129 7.24 -2.17 -7.21
N MET A 130 7.33 -3.44 -7.62
CA MET A 130 7.01 -4.58 -6.77
C MET A 130 8.20 -5.09 -5.95
N MET A 131 9.39 -4.50 -6.09
CA MET A 131 10.56 -4.83 -5.27
C MET A 131 10.64 -3.91 -4.07
N LYS A 132 11.12 -4.46 -2.94
CA LYS A 132 11.42 -3.71 -1.73
C LYS A 132 12.76 -4.18 -1.16
N PRO A 133 13.59 -3.30 -0.59
CA PRO A 133 14.79 -3.73 0.13
C PRO A 133 14.41 -4.71 1.25
N TYR A 134 15.20 -5.77 1.44
CA TYR A 134 15.02 -6.68 2.57
C TYR A 134 15.16 -5.95 3.91
N GLU A 135 16.18 -5.09 4.00
CA GLU A 135 16.45 -4.22 5.15
C GLU A 135 17.02 -2.88 4.67
N GLY A 136 17.03 -1.90 5.54
CA GLY A 136 17.60 -0.60 5.19
C GLY A 136 17.47 0.40 6.33
N TYR A 137 17.74 1.65 6.02
CA TYR A 137 17.59 2.74 6.98
C TYR A 137 16.27 3.47 6.70
N GLN A 138 15.48 3.63 7.75
CA GLN A 138 14.30 4.50 7.75
C GLN A 138 14.60 5.73 8.59
N GLU A 139 14.30 6.88 8.03
CA GLU A 139 14.39 8.15 8.75
C GLU A 139 12.98 8.57 9.18
N ARG A 140 12.81 8.77 10.49
CA ARG A 140 11.55 9.18 11.07
C ARG A 140 11.80 10.07 12.26
N ASP A 141 11.08 11.21 12.34
CA ASP A 141 11.20 12.21 13.41
C ASP A 141 12.66 12.62 13.65
N GLY A 142 13.43 12.80 12.57
CA GLY A 142 14.86 13.16 12.61
C GLY A 142 15.79 12.03 13.10
N LYS A 143 15.27 10.82 13.34
CA LYS A 143 16.07 9.67 13.77
C LYS A 143 16.19 8.66 12.63
N ARG A 144 17.44 8.26 12.35
CA ARG A 144 17.78 7.22 11.38
C ARG A 144 17.95 5.88 12.10
N LYS A 145 17.04 4.92 11.79
CA LYS A 145 17.06 3.57 12.38
C LYS A 145 17.21 2.52 11.29
N LYS A 146 18.04 1.51 11.51
CA LYS A 146 18.06 0.31 10.66
C LYS A 146 16.82 -0.51 10.95
N VAL A 147 16.07 -0.88 9.90
CA VAL A 147 14.83 -1.66 9.96
C VAL A 147 14.91 -2.81 8.98
N ARG A 148 14.29 -3.93 9.31
CA ARG A 148 14.07 -5.05 8.41
C ARG A 148 12.69 -4.88 7.79
N PHE A 149 12.64 -4.45 6.52
CA PHE A 149 11.37 -4.25 5.81
C PHE A 149 10.63 -5.56 5.56
N TYR A 150 11.35 -6.69 5.52
CA TYR A 150 10.75 -8.02 5.39
C TYR A 150 9.71 -8.32 6.49
N ASP A 151 9.88 -7.79 7.69
CA ASP A 151 8.95 -7.99 8.82
C ASP A 151 7.60 -7.28 8.59
N GLU A 152 7.51 -6.36 7.64
CA GLU A 152 6.27 -5.69 7.27
C GLU A 152 5.34 -6.60 6.49
N ARG A 153 5.87 -7.65 5.86
CA ARG A 153 5.12 -8.63 5.05
C ARG A 153 4.15 -7.93 4.09
N GLU A 154 4.71 -6.93 3.38
CA GLU A 154 3.94 -6.03 2.55
C GLU A 154 3.38 -6.73 1.32
N TRP A 155 2.14 -6.37 1.00
CA TRP A 155 1.44 -6.67 -0.24
C TRP A 155 1.06 -5.36 -0.90
N ARG A 156 1.12 -5.30 -2.22
CA ARG A 156 0.80 -4.08 -2.99
C ARG A 156 -0.27 -4.35 -4.03
N TYR A 157 -1.14 -3.36 -4.18
CA TYR A 157 -1.84 -3.13 -5.43
C TYR A 157 -1.08 -2.05 -6.19
N LEU A 158 -0.72 -2.38 -7.43
CA LEU A 158 -0.12 -1.45 -8.38
C LEU A 158 -1.10 -1.31 -9.54
N PRO A 159 -1.50 -0.09 -9.93
CA PRO A 159 -2.36 0.09 -11.09
C PRO A 159 -1.62 -0.33 -12.36
N PRO A 160 -2.33 -0.62 -13.45
CA PRO A 160 -1.69 -0.76 -14.76
C PRO A 160 -0.83 0.47 -15.04
N ILE A 161 0.46 0.25 -15.28
CA ILE A 161 1.40 1.30 -15.69
C ILE A 161 1.50 1.21 -17.20
N GLY A 162 1.21 2.32 -17.89
CA GLY A 162 1.24 2.36 -19.36
C GLY A 162 0.32 3.45 -19.91
N GLY A 163 0.38 3.67 -21.21
CA GLY A 163 -0.31 4.77 -21.88
C GLY A 163 0.52 6.06 -21.88
N ASP A 164 -0.13 7.19 -22.10
CA ASP A 164 0.54 8.49 -22.32
C ASP A 164 1.16 9.08 -21.05
N HIS A 165 0.96 8.48 -19.88
CA HIS A 165 1.43 9.02 -18.60
C HIS A 165 2.15 7.97 -17.75
N LEU A 166 3.39 8.26 -17.40
CA LEU A 166 4.09 7.58 -16.32
C LEU A 166 3.52 8.07 -14.99
N ASN A 167 2.78 7.22 -14.30
CA ASN A 167 2.03 7.57 -13.08
C ASN A 167 2.93 7.64 -11.82
N PHE A 168 4.24 7.91 -11.96
CA PHE A 168 5.19 8.03 -10.87
C PHE A 168 6.03 9.29 -10.97
N LEU A 169 6.64 9.73 -9.86
CA LEU A 169 7.46 10.93 -9.78
C LEU A 169 8.87 10.61 -9.28
N THR A 170 9.84 11.41 -9.71
CA THR A 170 11.14 11.51 -9.03
C THR A 170 10.94 12.13 -7.64
N GLU A 171 11.89 11.92 -6.71
CA GLU A 171 11.86 12.55 -5.37
C GLU A 171 11.75 14.07 -5.46
N GLU A 172 12.42 14.71 -6.40
CA GLU A 172 12.36 16.16 -6.63
C GLU A 172 10.92 16.63 -6.95
N LYS A 173 10.27 15.98 -7.93
CA LYS A 173 8.90 16.29 -8.33
C LYS A 173 7.88 15.93 -7.23
N PHE A 174 8.13 14.90 -6.45
CA PHE A 174 7.29 14.54 -5.30
C PHE A 174 7.34 15.58 -4.19
N ASN A 175 8.48 16.24 -3.98
CA ASN A 175 8.62 17.32 -3.01
C ASN A 175 7.90 18.61 -3.44
N ASP A 176 7.63 18.79 -4.74
CA ASP A 176 6.73 19.82 -5.24
C ASP A 176 5.29 19.40 -4.93
N LYS A 177 4.66 20.17 -4.03
CA LYS A 177 3.29 19.90 -3.58
C LYS A 177 2.29 19.90 -4.74
N THR A 178 2.42 20.81 -5.68
CA THR A 178 1.48 20.95 -6.82
C THR A 178 1.53 19.73 -7.71
N GLN A 179 2.73 19.27 -8.08
CA GLN A 179 2.90 18.08 -8.92
C GLN A 179 2.42 16.82 -8.21
N ARG A 180 2.77 16.67 -6.92
CA ARG A 180 2.32 15.54 -6.11
C ARG A 180 0.81 15.47 -5.99
N ASP A 181 0.14 16.59 -5.65
CA ASP A 181 -1.29 16.63 -5.44
C ASP A 181 -2.04 16.41 -6.77
N SER A 182 -1.57 17.01 -7.87
CA SER A 182 -2.12 16.78 -9.21
C SER A 182 -2.08 15.30 -9.60
N LEU A 183 -0.94 14.63 -9.41
CA LEU A 183 -0.83 13.21 -9.76
C LEU A 183 -1.60 12.29 -8.80
N ASN A 184 -1.70 12.63 -7.51
CA ASN A 184 -2.56 11.90 -6.59
C ASN A 184 -4.03 11.98 -7.02
N THR A 185 -4.51 13.17 -7.41
CA THR A 185 -5.87 13.36 -7.93
C THR A 185 -6.09 12.54 -9.21
N TYR A 186 -5.14 12.57 -10.14
CA TYR A 186 -5.21 11.75 -11.35
C TYR A 186 -5.30 10.24 -11.02
N ASN A 187 -4.53 9.78 -10.04
CA ASN A 187 -4.48 8.38 -9.64
C ASN A 187 -5.73 7.91 -8.89
N GLU A 188 -6.60 8.81 -8.42
CA GLU A 188 -7.85 8.42 -7.71
C GLU A 188 -8.79 7.56 -8.56
N GLN A 189 -8.78 7.72 -9.88
CA GLN A 189 -9.56 6.89 -10.78
C GLN A 189 -9.20 5.40 -10.75
N TYR A 190 -7.95 5.07 -10.38
CA TYR A 190 -7.41 3.70 -10.38
C TYR A 190 -7.44 3.03 -9.00
N GLY A 191 -8.16 3.59 -8.04
CA GLY A 191 -8.29 2.99 -6.71
C GLY A 191 -8.99 1.63 -6.73
N VAL A 192 -8.91 0.89 -5.63
CA VAL A 192 -9.52 -0.44 -5.49
C VAL A 192 -10.85 -0.31 -4.77
N ASP A 193 -11.96 -0.50 -5.52
CA ASP A 193 -13.31 -0.55 -4.97
C ASP A 193 -13.54 -1.86 -4.21
N PHE A 194 -14.30 -1.78 -3.13
CA PHE A 194 -14.63 -2.95 -2.33
C PHE A 194 -16.06 -2.90 -1.81
N ASN A 195 -16.63 -4.08 -1.56
CA ASN A 195 -17.91 -4.23 -0.88
C ASN A 195 -17.72 -4.54 0.62
N PRO A 196 -18.69 -4.22 1.47
CA PRO A 196 -18.66 -4.54 2.92
C PRO A 196 -18.33 -6.00 3.22
N ASP A 197 -18.79 -6.92 2.38
CA ASP A 197 -18.65 -8.37 2.56
C ASP A 197 -17.19 -8.85 2.59
N VAL A 198 -16.26 -8.06 2.02
CA VAL A 198 -14.84 -8.41 2.00
C VAL A 198 -14.09 -7.92 3.21
N ILE A 199 -14.70 -7.07 4.03
CA ILE A 199 -14.09 -6.57 5.27
C ILE A 199 -14.19 -7.65 6.34
N ASN A 200 -13.05 -8.07 6.87
CA ASN A 200 -12.95 -8.98 8.00
C ASN A 200 -12.85 -8.24 9.34
N TYR A 201 -12.16 -7.10 9.35
CA TYR A 201 -11.94 -6.28 10.55
C TYR A 201 -11.94 -4.81 10.21
N ILE A 202 -12.44 -4.00 11.14
CA ILE A 202 -12.19 -2.55 11.17
C ILE A 202 -11.53 -2.27 12.52
N ILE A 203 -10.34 -1.67 12.49
CA ILE A 203 -9.57 -1.38 13.70
C ILE A 203 -9.60 0.11 13.93
N VAL A 204 -10.04 0.51 15.11
CA VAL A 204 -9.99 1.87 15.65
C VAL A 204 -8.89 1.98 16.71
N GLU A 205 -8.45 3.18 17.05
CA GLU A 205 -7.40 3.35 18.06
C GLU A 205 -7.92 2.99 19.45
N LYS A 206 -9.08 3.55 19.85
CA LYS A 206 -9.64 3.43 21.20
C LYS A 206 -11.02 2.80 21.20
N GLU A 207 -11.41 2.21 22.33
CA GLU A 207 -12.73 1.60 22.48
C GLU A 207 -13.89 2.60 22.35
N ASP A 208 -13.71 3.84 22.81
CA ASP A 208 -14.74 4.89 22.73
C ASP A 208 -15.03 5.36 21.29
N GLU A 209 -14.18 5.03 20.32
CA GLU A 209 -14.40 5.29 18.90
C GLU A 209 -15.30 4.26 18.20
N ILE A 210 -15.58 3.12 18.84
CA ILE A 210 -16.37 2.02 18.23
C ILE A 210 -17.82 2.49 17.96
N VAL A 211 -18.48 3.07 18.95
CA VAL A 211 -19.88 3.50 18.78
C VAL A 211 -20.01 4.64 17.76
N PRO A 212 -19.18 5.69 17.78
CA PRO A 212 -19.15 6.68 16.71
C PRO A 212 -18.95 6.07 15.32
N LEU A 213 -18.04 5.10 15.16
CA LEU A 213 -17.81 4.41 13.89
C LEU A 213 -19.06 3.65 13.42
N ILE A 214 -19.76 2.96 14.31
CA ILE A 214 -21.01 2.28 13.96
C ILE A 214 -22.04 3.29 13.40
N HIS A 215 -22.19 4.45 14.02
CA HIS A 215 -23.08 5.50 13.54
C HIS A 215 -22.65 6.02 12.15
N GLU A 216 -21.35 6.19 11.92
CA GLU A 216 -20.83 6.56 10.61
C GLU A 216 -21.14 5.49 9.56
N LEU A 217 -21.00 4.20 9.88
CA LEU A 217 -21.32 3.10 8.96
C LEU A 217 -22.80 3.13 8.54
N TYR A 218 -23.72 3.43 9.45
CA TYR A 218 -25.13 3.61 9.13
C TYR A 218 -25.41 4.83 8.26
N SER A 219 -24.56 5.86 8.34
CA SER A 219 -24.72 7.08 7.54
C SER A 219 -24.20 6.94 6.10
N ILE A 220 -23.39 5.92 5.81
CA ILE A 220 -22.80 5.68 4.48
C ILE A 220 -23.89 5.14 3.55
N LYS A 221 -24.54 6.05 2.81
CA LYS A 221 -25.62 5.72 1.89
C LYS A 221 -25.11 4.96 0.65
N GLY A 222 -25.79 3.85 0.32
CA GLY A 222 -25.61 3.09 -0.91
C GLY A 222 -24.48 2.07 -0.89
N ASN A 223 -23.52 2.16 0.02
CA ASN A 223 -22.42 1.22 0.11
C ASN A 223 -22.68 0.08 1.12
N PHE A 224 -23.47 0.34 2.16
CA PHE A 224 -23.73 -0.61 3.23
C PHE A 224 -25.23 -0.81 3.44
N SER A 225 -25.70 -2.06 3.33
CA SER A 225 -27.05 -2.43 3.77
C SER A 225 -27.12 -2.50 5.30
N HIS A 226 -28.34 -2.44 5.86
CA HIS A 226 -28.54 -2.60 7.30
C HIS A 226 -27.87 -3.88 7.85
N ASN A 227 -28.09 -5.02 7.20
CA ASN A 227 -27.46 -6.28 7.58
C ASN A 227 -25.92 -6.24 7.47
N SER A 228 -25.38 -5.53 6.46
CA SER A 228 -23.94 -5.37 6.32
C SER A 228 -23.34 -4.57 7.47
N VAL A 229 -24.03 -3.51 7.93
CA VAL A 229 -23.57 -2.70 9.07
C VAL A 229 -23.64 -3.49 10.38
N GLU A 230 -24.71 -4.25 10.61
CA GLU A 230 -24.83 -5.13 11.78
C GLU A 230 -23.70 -6.16 11.83
N LEU A 231 -23.40 -6.79 10.68
CA LEU A 231 -22.29 -7.74 10.60
C LEU A 231 -20.94 -7.05 10.81
N LEU A 232 -20.72 -5.87 10.21
CA LEU A 232 -19.47 -5.11 10.38
C LEU A 232 -19.29 -4.64 11.83
N SER A 233 -20.36 -4.30 12.54
CA SER A 233 -20.30 -3.90 13.95
C SER A 233 -19.67 -4.99 14.82
N SER A 234 -19.91 -6.26 14.50
CA SER A 234 -19.30 -7.39 15.19
C SER A 234 -17.81 -7.62 14.83
N ARG A 235 -17.28 -6.89 13.86
CA ARG A 235 -15.92 -7.01 13.35
C ARG A 235 -15.04 -5.80 13.69
N ILE A 236 -15.58 -4.85 14.48
CA ILE A 236 -14.83 -3.70 14.96
C ILE A 236 -14.11 -4.08 16.24
N ILE A 237 -12.83 -3.76 16.31
CA ILE A 237 -11.99 -3.97 17.49
C ILE A 237 -11.10 -2.75 17.69
N SER A 238 -10.80 -2.40 18.93
CA SER A 238 -9.84 -1.33 19.23
C SER A 238 -8.41 -1.85 19.25
N MET A 239 -7.48 -0.97 18.94
CA MET A 239 -6.05 -1.25 19.06
C MET A 239 -5.64 -1.43 20.53
N ASP A 240 -6.33 -0.74 21.45
CA ASP A 240 -6.10 -0.93 22.88
C ASP A 240 -6.43 -2.37 23.29
N ARG A 241 -7.56 -2.92 22.84
CA ARG A 241 -7.92 -4.32 23.09
C ARG A 241 -6.92 -5.31 22.48
N ILE A 242 -6.43 -5.02 21.25
CA ILE A 242 -5.41 -5.88 20.62
C ILE A 242 -4.12 -5.90 21.44
N ARG A 243 -3.72 -4.78 22.03
CA ARG A 243 -2.50 -4.69 22.85
C ARG A 243 -2.64 -5.39 24.22
N GLU A 244 -3.87 -5.47 24.74
CA GLU A 244 -4.14 -6.11 26.03
C GLU A 244 -4.22 -7.63 25.92
N ASP A 245 -4.83 -8.14 24.83
CA ASP A 245 -5.25 -9.54 24.75
C ASP A 245 -4.42 -10.40 23.77
N PHE A 246 -3.61 -9.79 22.91
CA PHE A 246 -2.82 -10.46 21.89
C PHE A 246 -1.34 -10.11 21.93
#